data_7f0797c76be438957a8b308c9a59a9ea
#
_entry.id   7f0797c76be438957a8b308c9a59a9ea
#
_cell.length_a   1.000
_cell.length_b   1.000
_cell.length_c   1.000
_cell.angle_alpha   90.00
_cell.angle_beta   90.00
_cell.angle_gamma   90.00
#
_symmetry.space_group_name_H-M   'P 1'
#
loop_
_entity.id
_entity.type
_entity.pdbx_description
1 polymer ?
#
loop_
_entity_poly.entity_id
_entity_poly.type
_entity_poly.pdbx_seq_one_letter_code
_entity_poly.pdbx_strand_id
1 'polypeptide(L)' 'MIGIIGAMDEEISQIKAKLSDVTVTEIAAMTFNKGKLGSHDIVAVRSGIGKVNAAVCTQILATYFHVDHIINT' A
#
# COMPACT_ATOMS: atom_id res chain seq x y z
N MET A 1 -3.44 6.94 -9.09
CA MET A 1 -3.27 6.37 -7.73
C MET A 1 -1.87 5.83 -7.55
N ILE A 2 -1.26 6.09 -6.42
CA ILE A 2 0.11 5.69 -6.12
C ILE A 2 0.09 4.58 -5.09
N GLY A 3 0.78 3.48 -5.36
CA GLY A 3 0.97 2.39 -4.41
C GLY A 3 2.30 2.55 -3.69
N ILE A 4 2.30 2.43 -2.38
CA ILE A 4 3.51 2.50 -1.56
C ILE A 4 3.68 1.16 -0.84
N ILE A 5 4.80 0.51 -1.08
CA ILE A 5 5.14 -0.76 -0.44
C ILE A 5 6.24 -0.52 0.57
N GLY A 6 5.95 -0.78 1.83
CA GLY A 6 6.92 -0.69 2.91
C GLY A 6 7.23 -2.07 3.48
N ALA A 7 8.47 -2.28 3.89
CA ALA A 7 8.89 -3.53 4.49
C ALA A 7 8.61 -3.58 6.00
N MET A 8 8.44 -2.42 6.63
CA MET A 8 8.30 -2.30 8.09
C MET A 8 6.99 -1.64 8.47
N ASP A 9 6.42 -2.09 9.58
CA ASP A 9 5.18 -1.53 10.13
C ASP A 9 5.28 -0.04 10.43
N GLU A 10 6.44 0.40 10.91
CA GLU A 10 6.65 1.80 11.27
C GLU A 10 6.48 2.74 10.09
N GLU A 11 7.02 2.36 8.93
CA GLU A 11 6.90 3.16 7.71
C GLU A 11 5.44 3.30 7.29
N ILE A 12 4.71 2.21 7.28
CA ILE A 12 3.30 2.21 6.88
C ILE A 12 2.44 2.95 7.88
N SER A 13 2.72 2.83 9.18
CA SER A 13 1.98 3.57 10.21
C SER A 13 2.14 5.07 10.06
N GLN A 14 3.35 5.54 9.74
CA GLN A 14 3.61 6.95 9.51
C GLN A 14 2.86 7.48 8.29
N ILE A 15 2.84 6.71 7.21
CA ILE A 15 2.11 7.07 6.01
C ILE A 15 0.60 7.09 6.28
N LYS A 16 0.09 6.05 6.92
CA LYS A 16 -1.33 5.92 7.25
C LYS A 16 -1.81 7.10 8.10
N ALA A 17 -0.99 7.56 9.03
CA ALA A 17 -1.34 8.69 9.90
C ALA A 17 -1.55 9.98 9.14
N LYS A 18 -0.96 10.11 7.95
CA LYS A 18 -1.08 11.31 7.10
C LYS A 18 -2.22 11.20 6.09
N LEU A 19 -2.80 10.01 5.93
CA LEU A 19 -3.89 9.81 4.98
C LEU A 19 -5.22 10.22 5.58
N SER A 20 -6.11 10.74 4.72
CA SER A 20 -7.50 11.01 5.09
C SER A 20 -8.41 10.01 4.37
N ASP A 21 -9.60 9.80 4.92
CA ASP A 21 -10.61 8.89 4.36
C ASP A 21 -10.07 7.48 4.13
N VAL A 22 -9.40 6.93 5.14
CA VAL A 22 -8.72 5.64 5.03
C VAL A 22 -9.73 4.49 5.00
N THR A 23 -9.60 3.64 3.98
CA THR A 23 -10.30 2.37 3.87
C THR A 23 -9.27 1.25 3.95
N VAL A 24 -9.52 0.29 4.85
CA VAL A 24 -8.61 -0.84 5.06
C VAL A 24 -9.19 -2.08 4.38
N THR A 25 -8.38 -2.74 3.57
CA THR A 25 -8.75 -3.98 2.88
C THR A 25 -7.68 -5.03 3.12
N GLU A 26 -8.09 -6.24 3.50
CA GLU A 26 -7.15 -7.35 3.63
C GLU A 26 -7.26 -8.28 2.43
N ILE A 27 -6.15 -8.53 1.76
CA ILE A 27 -6.04 -9.44 0.62
C ILE A 27 -4.74 -10.21 0.75
N ALA A 28 -4.81 -11.53 0.62
CA ALA A 28 -3.64 -12.42 0.70
C ALA A 28 -2.81 -12.21 1.98
N ALA A 29 -3.49 -12.02 3.10
CA ALA A 29 -2.90 -11.78 4.42
C ALA A 29 -2.10 -10.47 4.51
N MET A 30 -2.30 -9.55 3.58
CA MET A 30 -1.70 -8.22 3.62
C MET A 30 -2.78 -7.16 3.81
N THR A 31 -2.46 -6.13 4.60
CA THR A 31 -3.38 -5.04 4.88
C THR A 31 -3.08 -3.86 3.95
N PHE A 32 -4.06 -3.52 3.11
CA PHE A 32 -3.95 -2.40 2.18
C PHE A 32 -4.72 -1.21 2.74
N ASN A 33 -4.03 -0.09 2.92
CA ASN A 33 -4.60 1.13 3.47
C ASN A 33 -4.75 2.14 2.34
N LYS A 34 -5.97 2.32 1.85
CA LYS A 34 -6.28 3.26 0.79
C LYS A 34 -6.79 4.56 1.41
N GLY A 35 -6.25 5.67 1.01
CA GLY A 35 -6.66 6.96 1.51
C GLY A 35 -6.18 8.09 0.61
N LYS A 36 -6.30 9.31 1.10
CA LYS A 36 -5.89 10.50 0.36
C LYS A 36 -4.81 11.25 1.09
N LEU A 37 -3.80 11.68 0.34
CA LEU A 37 -2.77 12.58 0.82
C LEU A 37 -2.86 13.86 -0.01
N GLY A 38 -3.53 14.88 0.55
CA GLY A 38 -3.89 16.08 -0.22
C GLY A 38 -4.87 15.70 -1.32
N SER A 39 -4.51 15.94 -2.58
CA SER A 39 -5.32 15.60 -3.74
C SER A 39 -4.95 14.26 -4.37
N HIS A 40 -3.99 13.54 -3.79
CA HIS A 40 -3.51 12.27 -4.34
C HIS A 40 -4.15 11.07 -3.66
N ASP A 41 -4.55 10.09 -4.46
CA ASP A 41 -5.03 8.81 -3.94
C ASP A 41 -3.82 7.90 -3.71
N ILE A 42 -3.71 7.35 -2.51
CA ILE A 42 -2.58 6.52 -2.08
C ILE A 42 -3.10 5.19 -1.56
N VAL A 43 -2.40 4.12 -1.91
CA VAL A 43 -2.58 2.82 -1.27
C VAL A 43 -1.26 2.42 -0.64
N ALA A 44 -1.23 2.30 0.68
CA ALA A 44 -0.03 1.92 1.41
C ALA A 44 -0.20 0.51 1.97
N VAL A 45 0.81 -0.32 1.78
CA VAL A 45 0.77 -1.71 2.23
C VAL A 45 2.14 -2.15 2.73
N ARG A 46 2.13 -3.00 3.75
CA ARG A 46 3.34 -3.68 4.19
C ARG A 46 3.41 -5.03 3.50
N SER A 47 4.46 -5.24 2.71
CA SER A 47 4.63 -6.48 1.95
C SER A 47 5.17 -7.64 2.79
N GLY A 48 5.71 -7.36 3.97
CA GLY A 48 6.43 -8.36 4.75
C GLY A 48 7.82 -8.61 4.15
N ILE A 49 8.42 -9.71 4.56
CA ILE A 49 9.78 -10.07 4.16
C ILE A 49 9.71 -11.10 3.03
N GLY A 50 10.44 -10.84 1.94
CA GLY A 50 10.61 -11.82 0.87
C GLY A 50 10.12 -11.33 -0.49
N LYS A 51 10.75 -11.86 -1.54
CA LYS A 51 10.46 -11.48 -2.93
C LYS A 51 9.08 -11.92 -3.38
N VAL A 52 8.62 -13.05 -2.89
CA VAL A 52 7.29 -13.59 -3.26
C VAL A 52 6.20 -12.66 -2.76
N ASN A 53 6.30 -12.21 -1.51
CA ASN A 53 5.33 -11.28 -0.96
C ASN A 53 5.32 -9.96 -1.70
N ALA A 54 6.50 -9.45 -2.08
CA ALA A 54 6.60 -8.21 -2.85
C ALA A 54 5.95 -8.35 -4.23
N ALA A 55 6.15 -9.48 -4.89
CA ALA A 55 5.55 -9.75 -6.20
C ALA A 55 4.02 -9.82 -6.13
N VAL A 56 3.49 -10.53 -5.14
CA VAL A 56 2.05 -10.64 -4.91
C VAL A 56 1.46 -9.27 -4.59
N CYS A 57 2.13 -8.51 -3.74
CA CYS A 57 1.73 -7.16 -3.36
C CYS A 57 1.64 -6.23 -4.58
N THR A 58 2.66 -6.26 -5.44
CA THR A 58 2.70 -5.48 -6.68
C THR A 58 1.55 -5.87 -7.60
N GLN A 59 1.29 -7.17 -7.73
CA GLN A 59 0.20 -7.66 -8.57
C GLN A 59 -1.16 -7.17 -8.07
N ILE A 60 -1.40 -7.21 -6.78
CA ILE A 60 -2.65 -6.75 -6.19
C ILE A 60 -2.82 -5.24 -6.39
N LEU A 61 -1.75 -4.47 -6.18
CA LEU A 61 -1.79 -3.02 -6.41
C LEU A 61 -2.14 -2.70 -7.86
N ALA A 62 -1.57 -3.44 -8.80
CA ALA A 62 -1.82 -3.21 -10.22
C ALA A 62 -3.23 -3.64 -10.65
N THR A 63 -3.69 -4.82 -10.25
CA THR A 63 -4.94 -5.39 -10.76
C THR A 63 -6.17 -5.03 -9.94
N TYR A 64 -6.05 -4.98 -8.62
CA TYR A 64 -7.19 -4.67 -7.75
C TYR A 64 -7.36 -3.17 -7.56
N PHE A 65 -6.27 -2.46 -7.26
CA PHE A 65 -6.33 -1.02 -6.98
C PHE A 65 -6.04 -0.14 -8.19
N HIS A 66 -5.54 -0.72 -9.29
CA HIS A 66 -5.23 0.02 -10.52
C HIS A 66 -4.27 1.19 -10.32
N VAL A 67 -3.23 0.97 -9.53
CA VAL A 67 -2.25 2.02 -9.29
C VAL A 67 -1.41 2.30 -10.53
N ASP A 68 -1.02 3.56 -10.71
CA ASP A 68 -0.20 3.99 -11.86
C ASP A 68 1.29 3.91 -11.57
N HIS A 69 1.67 4.10 -10.30
CA HIS A 69 3.05 4.11 -9.86
C HIS A 69 3.19 3.35 -8.57
N ILE A 70 4.30 2.66 -8.40
CA ILE A 70 4.61 1.92 -7.18
C ILE A 70 5.94 2.41 -6.64
N ILE A 71 5.93 2.78 -5.36
CA ILE A 71 7.12 3.22 -4.63
C ILE A 71 7.45 2.16 -3.59
N ASN A 72 8.67 1.64 -3.65
CA ASN A 72 9.21 0.71 -2.65
C ASN A 72 10.10 1.49 -1.68
N THR A 73 9.88 1.28 -0.41
CA THR A 73 10.69 1.92 0.62
C THR A 73 11.45 0.92 1.47
#